data_58a9d287e652d8fb8b7e942677d54734
#
_entry.id   58a9d287e652d8fb8b7e942677d54734
#
_cell.length_a   1.000
_cell.length_b   1.000
_cell.length_c   1.000
_cell.angle_alpha   90.00
_cell.angle_beta   90.00
_cell.angle_gamma   90.00
#
_symmetry.space_group_name_H-M   'P 1'
#
loop_
_entity.id
_entity.type
_entity.pdbx_description
1 polymer ?
#
loop_
_entity_poly.entity_id
_entity_poly.type
_entity_poly.pdbx_seq_one_letter_code
_entity_poly.pdbx_strand_id
1 'polypeptide(L)'
;VFDGEFTRRVLELDGSYSEYRVVDYAVALWRDSGGTATALPPAFSDAHHLSPGVHLDMQAAIQPYVDQAISKTINVPADYDFAAFRELYRLAFDKGLKGCTTFRPNPVTGEILRGMTPEEVASHCCNLEREAD
;
A
#
# COMPACT_ATOMS: atom_id res chain seq x y z
N VAL A 1 -3.54 0.69 4.86
CA VAL A 1 -3.30 -0.50 4.02
C VAL A 1 -2.57 -0.11 2.76
N PHE A 2 -1.97 -1.09 2.05
CA PHE A 2 -1.31 -0.83 0.77
C PHE A 2 -2.35 -0.54 -0.31
N ASP A 3 -3.29 -1.45 -0.46
CA ASP A 3 -4.45 -1.36 -1.35
C ASP A 3 -5.57 -2.24 -0.75
N GLY A 4 -6.81 -2.05 -1.15
CA GLY A 4 -7.93 -2.89 -0.73
C GLY A 4 -7.80 -4.33 -1.18
N GLU A 5 -7.19 -4.54 -2.33
CA GLU A 5 -6.85 -5.85 -2.89
C GLU A 5 -5.61 -5.73 -3.77
N PHE A 6 -4.65 -6.64 -3.62
CA PHE A 6 -3.38 -6.60 -4.33
C PHE A 6 -2.75 -7.97 -4.50
N THR A 7 -1.87 -8.09 -5.48
CA THR A 7 -1.04 -9.29 -5.69
C THR A 7 0.30 -9.11 -4.97
N ARG A 8 0.65 -10.09 -4.14
CA ARG A 8 1.97 -10.20 -3.51
C ARG A 8 2.81 -11.22 -4.25
N ARG A 9 3.96 -10.81 -4.71
CA ARG A 9 4.96 -11.68 -5.33
C ARG A 9 5.96 -12.16 -4.28
N VAL A 10 6.16 -13.46 -4.19
CA VAL A 10 7.06 -14.10 -3.23
C VAL A 10 8.10 -14.92 -3.97
N LEU A 11 9.37 -14.74 -3.60
CA LEU A 11 10.47 -15.59 -4.11
C LEU A 11 10.46 -16.91 -3.35
N GLU A 12 10.32 -18.00 -4.07
CA GLU A 12 10.35 -19.37 -3.53
C GLU A 12 11.78 -19.88 -3.36
N LEU A 13 11.94 -20.98 -2.60
CA LEU A 13 13.24 -21.58 -2.31
C LEU A 13 13.97 -22.11 -3.56
N ASP A 14 13.23 -22.45 -4.61
CA ASP A 14 13.75 -22.91 -5.89
C ASP A 14 14.16 -21.78 -6.84
N GLY A 15 14.01 -20.51 -6.39
CA GLY A 15 14.29 -19.32 -7.18
C GLY A 15 13.16 -18.89 -8.12
N SER A 16 12.04 -19.59 -8.14
CA SER A 16 10.84 -19.19 -8.84
C SER A 16 10.07 -18.09 -8.08
N TYR A 17 9.08 -17.49 -8.72
CA TYR A 17 8.18 -16.54 -8.06
C TYR A 17 6.76 -17.07 -8.07
N SER A 18 6.14 -17.04 -6.89
CA SER A 18 4.70 -17.27 -6.72
C SER A 18 3.97 -15.96 -6.50
N GLU A 19 2.75 -15.86 -7.01
CA GLU A 19 1.87 -14.71 -6.83
C GLU A 19 0.68 -15.11 -5.96
N TYR A 20 0.48 -14.33 -4.89
CA TYR A 20 -0.62 -14.53 -3.95
C TYR A 20 -1.53 -13.31 -3.96
N ARG A 21 -2.81 -13.55 -4.18
CA ARG A 21 -3.84 -12.53 -4.01
C ARG A 21 -4.05 -12.27 -2.52
N VAL A 22 -4.04 -11.00 -2.14
CA VAL A 22 -4.26 -10.56 -0.76
C VAL A 22 -5.40 -9.56 -0.75
N VAL A 23 -6.39 -9.80 0.08
CA VAL A 23 -7.51 -8.89 0.33
C VAL A 23 -7.34 -8.28 1.72
N ASP A 24 -7.49 -6.97 1.84
CA ASP A 24 -7.50 -6.30 3.13
C ASP A 24 -8.68 -6.79 3.98
N TYR A 25 -8.42 -7.02 5.27
CA TYR A 25 -9.43 -7.58 6.18
C TYR A 25 -10.69 -6.70 6.28
N ALA A 26 -10.53 -5.38 6.31
CA ALA A 26 -11.68 -4.48 6.37
C ALA A 26 -12.49 -4.50 5.07
N VAL A 27 -11.83 -4.68 3.92
CA VAL A 27 -12.49 -4.85 2.62
C VAL A 27 -13.24 -6.18 2.58
N ALA A 28 -12.65 -7.27 3.10
CA ALA A 28 -13.32 -8.55 3.21
C ALA A 28 -14.59 -8.43 4.08
N LEU A 29 -14.49 -7.85 5.27
CA LEU A 29 -15.65 -7.61 6.14
C LEU A 29 -16.74 -6.75 5.48
N TRP A 30 -16.33 -5.72 4.72
CA TRP A 30 -17.28 -4.90 3.97
C TRP A 30 -18.05 -5.71 2.94
N ARG A 31 -17.36 -6.57 2.20
CA ARG A 31 -17.98 -7.48 1.23
C ARG A 31 -18.93 -8.47 1.90
N ASP A 32 -18.53 -9.08 3.00
CA ASP A 32 -19.34 -10.03 3.77
C ASP A 32 -20.61 -9.37 4.34
N SER A 33 -20.57 -8.07 4.61
CA SER A 33 -21.75 -7.30 5.05
C SER A 33 -22.67 -6.84 3.90
N GLY A 34 -22.41 -7.27 2.68
CA GLY A 34 -23.20 -6.93 1.49
C GLY A 34 -22.72 -5.70 0.72
N GLY A 35 -21.55 -5.19 1.05
CA GLY A 35 -20.89 -4.10 0.31
C GLY A 35 -20.34 -4.55 -1.03
N THR A 36 -20.26 -3.64 -1.99
CA THR A 36 -19.71 -3.94 -3.33
C THR A 36 -18.21 -3.69 -3.38
N ALA A 37 -17.47 -4.56 -4.07
CA ALA A 37 -16.02 -4.41 -4.25
C ALA A 37 -15.63 -3.14 -5.04
N THR A 38 -16.52 -2.66 -5.91
CA THR A 38 -16.29 -1.52 -6.81
C THR A 38 -16.63 -0.15 -6.20
N ALA A 39 -17.23 -0.12 -5.00
CA ALA A 39 -17.64 1.11 -4.34
C ALA A 39 -17.32 1.02 -2.84
N LEU A 40 -16.02 1.12 -2.51
CA LEU A 40 -15.61 1.23 -1.12
C LEU A 40 -16.03 2.58 -0.53
N PRO A 41 -16.48 2.61 0.74
CA PRO A 41 -16.78 3.86 1.43
C PRO A 41 -15.58 4.82 1.45
N PRO A 42 -15.79 6.15 1.49
CA PRO A 42 -14.70 7.14 1.52
C PRO A 42 -13.72 6.99 2.70
N ALA A 43 -14.11 6.27 3.75
CA ALA A 43 -13.24 5.97 4.89
C ALA A 43 -12.14 4.94 4.55
N PHE A 44 -12.28 4.18 3.45
CA PHE A 44 -11.25 3.27 2.98
C PHE A 44 -10.21 4.07 2.18
N SER A 45 -9.06 4.30 2.80
CA SER A 45 -7.91 4.96 2.17
C SER A 45 -6.74 4.00 2.10
N ASP A 46 -6.07 3.97 0.96
CA ASP A 46 -4.88 3.16 0.74
C ASP A 46 -3.62 4.01 0.59
N ALA A 47 -2.46 3.34 0.55
CA ALA A 47 -1.16 4.00 0.52
C ALA A 47 -0.88 4.77 -0.79
N HIS A 48 -1.60 4.47 -1.88
CA HIS A 48 -1.40 5.14 -3.16
C HIS A 48 -2.15 6.47 -3.25
N HIS A 49 -3.31 6.55 -2.58
CA HIS A 49 -4.16 7.74 -2.59
C HIS A 49 -3.81 8.75 -1.50
N LEU A 50 -3.01 8.35 -0.50
CA LEU A 50 -2.52 9.25 0.53
C LEU A 50 -1.29 10.01 0.06
N SER A 51 -1.28 11.32 0.26
CA SER A 51 -0.10 12.12 -0.03
C SER A 51 1.08 11.74 0.88
N PRO A 52 2.34 11.88 0.41
CA PRO A 52 3.52 11.62 1.23
C PRO A 52 3.54 12.37 2.56
N GLY A 53 3.00 13.59 2.60
CA GLY A 53 2.88 14.39 3.82
C GLY A 53 2.02 13.72 4.89
N VAL A 54 0.89 13.13 4.52
CA VAL A 54 0.00 12.41 5.46
C VAL A 54 0.69 11.21 6.09
N HIS A 55 1.54 10.50 5.34
CA HIS A 55 2.35 9.42 5.89
C HIS A 55 3.33 9.94 6.96
N LEU A 56 3.96 11.10 6.71
CA LEU A 56 4.86 11.74 7.68
C LEU A 56 4.10 12.25 8.91
N ASP A 57 2.91 12.81 8.73
CA ASP A 57 2.06 13.28 9.84
C ASP A 57 1.69 12.13 10.78
N MET A 58 1.29 11.00 10.25
CA MET A 58 1.00 9.80 11.05
C MET A 58 2.23 9.31 11.80
N GLN A 59 3.39 9.25 11.14
CA GLN A 59 4.65 8.86 11.77
C GLN A 59 5.05 9.84 12.89
N ALA A 60 4.93 11.15 12.64
CA ALA A 60 5.25 12.19 13.60
C ALA A 60 4.34 12.15 14.84
N ALA A 61 3.07 11.82 14.66
CA ALA A 61 2.13 11.67 15.78
C ALA A 61 2.50 10.52 16.72
N ILE A 62 3.16 9.48 16.21
CA ILE A 62 3.54 8.30 16.99
C ILE A 62 4.97 8.41 17.54
N GLN A 63 5.88 9.09 16.84
CA GLN A 63 7.30 9.16 17.16
C GLN A 63 7.61 9.59 18.62
N PRO A 64 6.86 10.52 19.26
CA PRO A 64 7.12 10.91 20.67
C PRO A 64 6.94 9.76 21.67
N TYR A 65 6.23 8.70 21.30
CA TYR A 65 5.96 7.54 22.16
C TYR A 65 6.86 6.34 21.84
N VAL A 66 7.81 6.51 20.91
CA VAL A 66 8.70 5.44 20.45
C VAL A 66 10.14 5.89 20.55
N ASP A 67 10.96 5.18 21.34
CA ASP A 67 12.37 5.51 21.55
C ASP A 67 13.21 5.29 20.28
N GLN A 68 12.89 4.26 19.51
CA GLN A 68 13.58 3.93 18.26
C GLN A 68 13.03 4.72 17.07
N ALA A 69 13.74 4.69 15.95
CA ALA A 69 13.20 5.18 14.69
C ALA A 69 12.05 4.27 14.22
N ILE A 70 10.98 4.88 13.73
CA ILE A 70 9.86 4.16 13.13
C ILE A 70 10.19 3.85 11.67
N SER A 71 10.21 2.55 11.33
CA SER A 71 10.40 2.11 9.95
C SER A 71 9.08 2.19 9.19
N LYS A 72 8.84 3.30 8.52
CA LYS A 72 7.67 3.56 7.68
C LYS A 72 8.11 3.84 6.26
N THR A 73 7.66 3.03 5.31
CA THR A 73 7.85 3.31 3.89
C THR A 73 6.79 4.29 3.38
N ILE A 74 7.24 5.34 2.73
CA ILE A 74 6.41 6.34 2.06
C ILE A 74 6.49 6.04 0.57
N ASN A 75 5.37 5.66 -0.02
CA ASN A 75 5.31 5.42 -1.45
C ASN A 75 5.21 6.76 -2.19
N VAL A 76 6.03 6.92 -3.21
CA VAL A 76 5.99 8.08 -4.11
C VAL A 76 5.81 7.58 -5.55
N PRO A 77 5.13 8.35 -6.43
CA PRO A 77 4.96 8.00 -7.83
C PRO A 77 6.30 7.82 -8.56
N ALA A 78 6.29 7.07 -9.66
CA ALA A 78 7.50 6.85 -10.47
C ALA A 78 8.05 8.15 -11.07
N ASP A 79 7.18 9.11 -11.37
CA ASP A 79 7.47 10.43 -11.91
C ASP A 79 7.60 11.52 -10.83
N TYR A 80 7.74 11.14 -9.55
CA TYR A 80 7.81 12.09 -8.45
C TYR A 80 8.97 13.06 -8.62
N ASP A 81 8.67 14.36 -8.58
CA ASP A 81 9.64 15.43 -8.78
C ASP A 81 10.77 15.41 -7.74
N PHE A 82 12.00 15.63 -8.18
CA PHE A 82 13.18 15.62 -7.29
C PHE A 82 13.15 16.74 -6.24
N ALA A 83 12.65 17.92 -6.57
CA ALA A 83 12.54 19.00 -5.59
C ALA A 83 11.53 18.65 -4.50
N ALA A 84 10.37 18.09 -4.85
CA ALA A 84 9.38 17.57 -3.91
C ALA A 84 9.93 16.41 -3.06
N PHE A 85 10.73 15.52 -3.68
CA PHE A 85 11.40 14.43 -2.97
C PHE A 85 12.37 14.96 -1.90
N ARG A 86 13.18 15.95 -2.22
CA ARG A 86 14.09 16.59 -1.27
C ARG A 86 13.34 17.26 -0.12
N GLU A 87 12.25 17.97 -0.43
CA GLU A 87 11.43 18.64 0.61
C GLU A 87 10.73 17.62 1.53
N LEU A 88 10.43 16.43 1.04
CA LEU A 88 9.86 15.35 1.86
C LEU A 88 10.80 14.98 3.02
N TYR A 89 12.10 14.81 2.75
CA TYR A 89 13.10 14.51 3.81
C TYR A 89 13.31 15.69 4.75
N ARG A 90 13.26 16.91 4.24
CA ARG A 90 13.32 18.10 5.08
C ARG A 90 12.10 18.19 6.00
N LEU A 91 10.92 17.95 5.48
CA LEU A 91 9.69 17.91 6.27
C LEU A 91 9.74 16.81 7.35
N ALA A 92 10.29 15.64 7.02
CA ALA A 92 10.49 14.57 8.01
C ALA A 92 11.40 15.02 9.16
N PHE A 93 12.50 15.69 8.85
CA PHE A 93 13.41 16.26 9.85
C PHE A 93 12.72 17.35 10.70
N ASP A 94 12.03 18.29 10.07
CA ASP A 94 11.33 19.38 10.75
C ASP A 94 10.22 18.89 11.68
N LYS A 95 9.63 17.72 11.37
CA LYS A 95 8.64 17.03 12.24
C LYS A 95 9.29 16.21 13.36
N GLY A 96 10.61 16.20 13.50
CA GLY A 96 11.33 15.47 14.54
C GLY A 96 11.35 13.96 14.35
N LEU A 97 11.20 13.48 13.14
CA LEU A 97 11.30 12.05 12.83
C LEU A 97 12.75 11.56 12.95
N LYS A 98 12.95 10.38 13.51
CA LYS A 98 14.25 9.74 13.66
C LYS A 98 14.67 8.89 12.46
N GLY A 99 13.77 8.68 11.50
CA GLY A 99 14.00 7.94 10.26
C GLY A 99 12.90 8.21 9.24
N CYS A 100 13.25 8.09 7.96
CA CYS A 100 12.32 8.21 6.84
C CYS A 100 12.80 7.31 5.72
N THR A 101 11.92 6.48 5.18
CA THR A 101 12.19 5.58 4.05
C THR A 101 11.19 5.89 2.95
N THR A 102 11.66 5.98 1.72
CA THR A 102 10.80 6.17 0.55
C THR A 102 10.93 4.99 -0.39
N PHE A 103 9.84 4.65 -1.03
CA PHE A 103 9.82 3.68 -2.13
C PHE A 103 9.28 4.36 -3.38
N ARG A 104 10.05 4.27 -4.46
CA ARG A 104 9.69 4.73 -5.79
C ARG A 104 9.75 3.53 -6.74
N PRO A 105 8.64 3.17 -7.40
CA PRO A 105 8.65 2.10 -8.40
C PRO A 105 9.66 2.40 -9.51
N ASN A 106 10.38 1.37 -9.94
CA ASN A 106 11.27 1.49 -11.09
C ASN A 106 11.26 0.20 -11.93
N PRO A 107 11.56 0.28 -13.24
CA PRO A 107 11.47 -0.87 -14.14
C PRO A 107 12.54 -1.96 -13.88
N VAL A 108 13.58 -1.65 -13.09
CA VAL A 108 14.68 -2.59 -12.82
C VAL A 108 14.34 -3.53 -11.66
N THR A 109 13.84 -2.97 -10.54
CA THR A 109 13.49 -3.75 -9.35
C THR A 109 12.05 -4.26 -9.38
N GLY A 110 11.21 -3.68 -10.25
CA GLY A 110 9.79 -3.98 -10.33
C GLY A 110 9.03 -3.57 -9.07
N GLU A 111 7.80 -4.07 -8.98
CA GLU A 111 6.93 -3.93 -7.82
C GLU A 111 6.80 -5.27 -7.11
N ILE A 112 7.02 -5.28 -5.79
CA ILE A 112 6.80 -6.47 -4.96
C ILE A 112 5.29 -6.63 -4.67
N LEU A 113 4.59 -5.51 -4.55
CA LEU A 113 3.15 -5.43 -4.36
C LEU A 113 2.56 -4.65 -5.53
N ARG A 114 1.62 -5.25 -6.24
CA ARG A 114 0.92 -4.63 -7.37
C ARG A 114 -0.57 -4.51 -7.03
N GLY A 115 -1.10 -3.31 -7.09
CA GLY A 115 -2.54 -3.06 -7.01
C GLY A 115 -3.25 -3.76 -8.18
N MET A 116 -4.46 -4.23 -7.93
CA MET A 116 -5.30 -4.82 -9.00
C MET A 116 -6.06 -3.73 -9.74
N THR A 117 -6.18 -3.89 -11.05
CA THR A 117 -7.02 -3.00 -11.85
C THR A 117 -8.51 -3.26 -11.57
N PRO A 118 -9.41 -2.27 -11.78
CA PRO A 118 -10.85 -2.47 -11.61
C PRO A 118 -11.41 -3.65 -12.43
N GLU A 119 -10.83 -3.93 -13.61
CA GLU A 119 -11.21 -5.04 -14.46
C GLU A 119 -10.78 -6.39 -13.88
N GLU A 120 -9.58 -6.47 -13.31
CA GLU A 120 -9.08 -7.66 -12.59
C GLU A 120 -9.95 -7.95 -11.37
N VAL A 121 -10.32 -6.91 -10.59
CA VAL A 121 -11.22 -7.05 -9.43
C VAL A 121 -12.60 -7.54 -9.88
N ALA A 122 -13.17 -6.99 -10.94
CA ALA A 122 -14.50 -7.38 -11.45
C ALA A 122 -14.52 -8.81 -11.98
N SER A 123 -13.47 -9.27 -12.67
CA SER A 123 -13.39 -10.63 -13.22
C SER A 123 -13.36 -11.72 -12.13
N HIS A 124 -12.83 -11.39 -10.95
CA HIS A 124 -12.74 -12.33 -9.82
C HIS A 124 -14.03 -12.40 -8.99
N CYS A 125 -14.84 -11.36 -8.96
CA CYS A 125 -16.15 -11.43 -8.27
C CYS A 125 -17.09 -12.50 -8.87
N CYS A 126 -16.89 -12.86 -10.13
CA CYS A 126 -17.70 -13.89 -10.82
C CYS A 126 -17.19 -15.33 -10.60
N ASN A 127 -15.98 -15.51 -10.02
CA ASN A 127 -15.38 -16.83 -9.83
C ASN A 127 -15.54 -17.41 -8.42
N LEU A 128 -16.00 -16.63 -7.44
CA LEU A 128 -16.19 -17.09 -6.05
C LEU A 128 -17.28 -18.16 -5.87
N GLU A 129 -18.12 -18.40 -6.88
CA GLU A 129 -19.15 -19.45 -6.84
C GLU A 129 -18.63 -20.86 -7.23
N ARG A 130 -17.33 -21.02 -7.56
CA ARG A 130 -16.78 -22.30 -8.06
C ARG A 130 -15.90 -23.06 -7.08
N GLU A 131 -15.59 -22.54 -5.90
CA GLU A 131 -14.75 -23.22 -4.92
C GLU A 131 -15.53 -23.75 -3.69
N ALA A 132 -16.84 -23.94 -3.81
CA ALA A 132 -17.70 -24.48 -2.76
C ALA A 132 -18.25 -25.88 -3.09
N ASP A 133 -17.42 -26.76 -3.72
CA ASP A 133 -17.70 -28.20 -3.84
C ASP A 133 -16.54 -29.04 -3.29
#